data_f106015ef76c7a144a3e8b48527e5b11
#
_entry.id   f106015ef76c7a144a3e8b48527e5b11
#
_cell.length_a   1.000
_cell.length_b   1.000
_cell.length_c   1.000
_cell.angle_alpha   90.00
_cell.angle_beta   90.00
_cell.angle_gamma   90.00
#
_symmetry.space_group_name_H-M   'P 1'
#
loop_
_entity.id
_entity.type
_entity.pdbx_description
1 polymer ?
#
loop_
_entity_poly.entity_id
_entity_poly.type
_entity_poly.pdbx_seq_one_letter_code
_entity_poly.pdbx_strand_id
1 'polypeptide(L)'
;MPAKTDKVRVHYTGSLIDGTVFDSSVKRGTPAEFPVTGVIAGWVEALQMMPVGSKWRLTIPHNLAYGERGAGASIPPFSTLIFEVELLDIV
;
A
#
# COMPACT_ATOMS: atom_id res chain seq x y z
N MET A 1 16.67 -2.26 1.62
CA MET A 1 15.34 -2.84 1.43
C MET A 1 14.82 -3.40 2.74
N PRO A 2 13.55 -3.18 3.08
CA PRO A 2 12.99 -3.72 4.32
C PRO A 2 12.93 -5.25 4.32
N ALA A 3 13.03 -5.82 5.52
CA ALA A 3 12.77 -7.24 5.76
C ALA A 3 11.37 -7.40 6.38
N LYS A 4 10.85 -8.62 6.41
CA LYS A 4 9.53 -8.91 7.00
C LYS A 4 9.40 -8.45 8.45
N THR A 5 10.48 -8.44 9.19
CA THR A 5 10.50 -8.05 10.61
C THR A 5 10.62 -6.55 10.82
N ASP A 6 10.78 -5.78 9.76
CA ASP A 6 10.95 -4.34 9.84
C ASP A 6 9.62 -3.60 9.89
N LYS A 7 9.69 -2.37 10.37
CA LYS A 7 8.63 -1.38 10.31
C LYS A 7 9.08 -0.28 9.35
N VAL A 8 8.17 0.21 8.53
CA VAL A 8 8.48 1.19 7.49
C VAL A 8 7.67 2.46 7.68
N ARG A 9 8.23 3.58 7.22
CA ARG A 9 7.53 4.85 7.09
C ARG A 9 7.35 5.13 5.60
N VAL A 10 6.10 5.37 5.19
CA VAL A 10 5.76 5.55 3.78
C VAL A 10 4.79 6.71 3.59
N HIS A 11 4.85 7.34 2.41
CA HIS A 11 3.73 8.08 1.86
C HIS A 11 3.07 7.24 0.78
N TYR A 12 1.74 7.22 0.76
CA TYR A 12 1.02 6.43 -0.22
C TYR A 12 -0.30 7.08 -0.63
N THR A 13 -0.76 6.74 -1.82
CA THR A 13 -2.10 7.05 -2.31
C THR A 13 -2.67 5.80 -2.94
N GLY A 14 -3.80 5.34 -2.42
CA GLY A 14 -4.51 4.17 -2.95
C GLY A 14 -5.76 4.58 -3.70
N SER A 15 -5.98 3.99 -4.86
CA SER A 15 -7.14 4.25 -5.69
C SER A 15 -7.68 2.97 -6.32
N LEU A 16 -8.96 3.03 -6.71
CA LEU A 16 -9.60 2.02 -7.55
C LEU A 16 -9.17 2.23 -9.00
N ILE A 17 -9.44 1.27 -9.86
CA ILE A 17 -9.07 1.35 -11.28
C ILE A 17 -9.77 2.49 -12.02
N ASP A 18 -10.90 2.98 -11.51
CA ASP A 18 -11.61 4.14 -12.07
C ASP A 18 -11.03 5.47 -11.62
N GLY A 19 -9.97 5.46 -10.80
CA GLY A 19 -9.32 6.65 -10.30
C GLY A 19 -9.84 7.18 -8.97
N THR A 20 -10.87 6.54 -8.39
CA THR A 20 -11.39 6.95 -7.08
C THR A 20 -10.36 6.69 -5.99
N VAL A 21 -9.89 7.73 -5.34
CA VAL A 21 -8.94 7.63 -4.22
C VAL A 21 -9.72 7.23 -2.96
N PHE A 22 -9.31 6.12 -2.33
CA PHE A 22 -9.96 5.65 -1.10
C PHE A 22 -9.12 5.93 0.15
N ASP A 23 -7.83 6.17 0.00
CA ASP A 23 -6.95 6.50 1.12
C ASP A 23 -5.68 7.18 0.61
N SER A 24 -5.16 8.14 1.40
CA SER A 24 -3.93 8.85 1.03
C SER A 24 -3.28 9.49 2.26
N SER A 25 -2.05 9.06 2.56
CA SER A 25 -1.24 9.72 3.58
C SER A 25 -0.81 11.12 3.13
N VAL A 26 -0.63 11.30 1.82
CA VAL A 26 -0.26 12.61 1.24
C VAL A 26 -1.34 13.63 1.50
N LYS A 27 -2.60 13.26 1.32
CA LYS A 27 -3.75 14.14 1.61
C LYS A 27 -3.84 14.51 3.08
N ARG A 28 -3.50 13.58 3.97
CA ARG A 28 -3.49 13.84 5.42
C ARG A 28 -2.29 14.70 5.83
N GLY A 29 -1.27 14.80 4.99
CA GLY A 29 -0.06 15.56 5.26
C GLY A 29 0.90 14.89 6.24
N THR A 30 0.69 13.62 6.56
CA THR A 30 1.50 12.87 7.54
C THR A 30 1.84 11.49 7.00
N PRO A 31 3.13 11.10 6.97
CA PRO A 31 3.50 9.76 6.59
C PRO A 31 2.90 8.71 7.52
N ALA A 32 2.63 7.53 6.99
CA ALA A 32 2.14 6.40 7.76
C ALA A 32 3.27 5.45 8.11
N GLU A 33 3.15 4.78 9.25
CA GLU A 33 4.11 3.76 9.68
C GLU A 33 3.39 2.43 9.82
N PHE A 34 3.97 1.38 9.22
CA PHE A 34 3.40 0.04 9.24
C PHE A 34 4.49 -1.00 9.49
N PRO A 35 4.21 -2.06 10.27
CA PRO A 35 5.02 -3.25 10.19
C PRO A 35 4.85 -3.87 8.81
N VAL A 36 5.93 -4.39 8.22
CA VAL A 36 5.89 -4.96 6.87
C VAL A 36 4.83 -6.06 6.74
N THR A 37 4.63 -6.85 7.79
CA THR A 37 3.64 -7.93 7.81
C THR A 37 2.23 -7.47 8.17
N GLY A 38 2.04 -6.20 8.51
CA GLY A 38 0.75 -5.64 8.93
C GLY A 38 -0.06 -5.01 7.80
N VAL A 39 0.30 -5.27 6.54
CA VAL A 39 -0.34 -4.69 5.36
C VAL A 39 -0.81 -5.78 4.42
N ILE A 40 -1.53 -5.40 3.35
CA ILE A 40 -2.01 -6.38 2.36
C ILE A 40 -0.84 -7.11 1.69
N ALA A 41 -1.08 -8.33 1.21
CA ALA A 41 -0.03 -9.21 0.69
C ALA A 41 0.79 -8.57 -0.43
N GLY A 42 0.15 -7.82 -1.32
CA GLY A 42 0.85 -7.11 -2.41
C GLY A 42 1.87 -6.10 -1.89
N TRP A 43 1.57 -5.43 -0.79
CA TRP A 43 2.51 -4.51 -0.13
C TRP A 43 3.64 -5.25 0.58
N VAL A 44 3.34 -6.37 1.23
CA VAL A 44 4.37 -7.19 1.90
C VAL A 44 5.43 -7.58 0.89
N GLU A 45 5.01 -8.02 -0.28
CA GLU A 45 5.91 -8.42 -1.35
C GLU A 45 6.70 -7.23 -1.92
N ALA A 46 6.01 -6.14 -2.25
CA ALA A 46 6.62 -4.96 -2.87
C ALA A 46 7.61 -4.27 -1.94
N LEU A 47 7.26 -4.08 -0.67
CA LEU A 47 8.13 -3.38 0.28
C LEU A 47 9.48 -4.06 0.45
N GLN A 48 9.52 -5.38 0.38
CA GLN A 48 10.76 -6.13 0.50
C GLN A 48 11.69 -5.99 -0.72
N MET A 49 11.17 -5.44 -1.82
CA MET A 49 11.94 -5.18 -3.05
C MET A 49 12.28 -3.71 -3.24
N MET A 50 11.71 -2.81 -2.43
CA MET A 50 11.87 -1.37 -2.61
C MET A 50 13.06 -0.85 -1.81
N PRO A 51 14.06 -0.21 -2.47
CA PRO A 51 15.07 0.56 -1.73
C PRO A 51 14.45 1.76 -1.03
N VAL A 52 15.03 2.17 0.10
CA VAL A 52 14.63 3.41 0.77
C VAL A 52 14.85 4.59 -0.19
N GLY A 53 13.86 5.46 -0.26
CA GLY A 53 13.87 6.60 -1.18
C GLY A 53 13.20 6.32 -2.52
N SER A 54 12.78 5.08 -2.80
CA SER A 54 12.09 4.76 -4.04
C SER A 54 10.60 5.09 -3.96
N LYS A 55 10.02 5.37 -5.12
CA LYS A 55 8.59 5.58 -5.28
C LYS A 55 8.10 4.67 -6.40
N TRP A 56 7.18 3.77 -6.05
CA TRP A 56 6.66 2.78 -6.99
C TRP A 56 5.16 2.92 -7.15
N ARG A 57 4.68 2.64 -8.34
CA ARG A 57 3.27 2.46 -8.61
C ARG A 57 2.98 0.97 -8.65
N LEU A 58 2.09 0.53 -7.77
CA LEU A 58 1.73 -0.88 -7.63
C LEU A 58 0.32 -1.09 -8.17
N THR A 59 0.16 -2.06 -9.07
CA THR A 59 -1.16 -2.55 -9.47
C THR A 59 -1.34 -3.90 -8.81
N ILE A 60 -2.28 -3.98 -7.86
CA ILE A 60 -2.42 -5.14 -6.98
C ILE A 60 -3.75 -5.83 -7.28
N PRO A 61 -3.74 -7.07 -7.77
CA PRO A 61 -4.97 -7.82 -7.98
C PRO A 61 -5.65 -8.12 -6.65
N HIS A 62 -6.97 -8.35 -6.69
CA HIS A 62 -7.77 -8.51 -5.48
C HIS A 62 -7.27 -9.61 -4.54
N ASN A 63 -6.74 -10.70 -5.07
CA ASN A 63 -6.24 -11.82 -4.25
C ASN A 63 -4.99 -11.47 -3.42
N LEU A 64 -4.30 -10.39 -3.76
CA LEU A 64 -3.18 -9.85 -2.98
C LEU A 64 -3.57 -8.57 -2.23
N ALA A 65 -4.85 -8.24 -2.22
CA ALA A 65 -5.42 -7.08 -1.55
C ALA A 65 -6.55 -7.54 -0.61
N TYR A 66 -7.77 -7.04 -0.82
CA TYR A 66 -8.88 -7.33 0.09
C TYR A 66 -9.81 -8.45 -0.38
N GLY A 67 -9.50 -9.05 -1.53
CA GLY A 67 -10.16 -10.26 -2.01
C GLY A 67 -11.65 -10.08 -2.25
N GLU A 68 -12.38 -11.16 -1.98
CA GLU A 68 -13.83 -11.22 -2.19
C GLU A 68 -14.64 -10.45 -1.15
N ARG A 69 -14.02 -10.05 -0.03
CA ARG A 69 -14.72 -9.26 1.00
C ARG A 69 -14.73 -7.77 0.71
N GLY A 70 -13.70 -7.27 0.01
CA GLY A 70 -13.47 -5.85 -0.11
C GLY A 70 -13.07 -5.23 1.23
N ALA A 71 -13.20 -3.92 1.34
CA ALA A 71 -12.87 -3.20 2.58
C ALA A 71 -13.84 -2.03 2.75
N GLY A 72 -14.78 -2.17 3.68
CA GLY A 72 -15.76 -1.14 3.98
C GLY A 72 -16.59 -0.73 2.75
N ALA A 73 -17.07 0.50 2.76
CA ALA A 73 -17.85 1.05 1.64
C ALA A 73 -16.96 1.53 0.49
N SER A 74 -15.65 1.68 0.73
CA SER A 74 -14.73 2.31 -0.24
C SER A 74 -14.14 1.33 -1.23
N ILE A 75 -13.97 0.06 -0.84
CA ILE A 75 -13.35 -0.96 -1.68
C ILE A 75 -14.34 -2.10 -1.89
N PRO A 76 -14.94 -2.18 -3.09
CA PRO A 76 -15.87 -3.27 -3.41
C PRO A 76 -15.17 -4.63 -3.44
N PRO A 77 -15.91 -5.74 -3.34
CA PRO A 77 -15.34 -7.07 -3.55
C PRO A 77 -14.65 -7.20 -4.90
N PHE A 78 -13.60 -8.02 -4.94
CA PHE A 78 -12.82 -8.32 -6.16
C PHE A 78 -12.17 -7.10 -6.81
N SER A 79 -11.81 -6.08 -6.03
CA SER A 79 -11.21 -4.86 -6.56
C SER A 79 -9.72 -5.01 -6.77
N THR A 80 -9.26 -4.68 -7.98
CA THR A 80 -7.85 -4.41 -8.26
C THR A 80 -7.54 -3.01 -7.76
N LEU A 81 -6.45 -2.86 -7.01
CA LEU A 81 -6.07 -1.58 -6.41
C LEU A 81 -4.82 -1.04 -7.06
N ILE A 82 -4.75 0.29 -7.13
CA ILE A 82 -3.57 1.01 -7.61
C ILE A 82 -3.03 1.84 -6.45
N PHE A 83 -1.77 1.59 -6.08
CA PHE A 83 -1.08 2.36 -5.05
C PHE A 83 0.13 3.05 -5.62
N GLU A 84 0.32 4.32 -5.26
CA GLU A 84 1.61 4.97 -5.35
C GLU A 84 2.21 4.95 -3.95
N VAL A 85 3.38 4.32 -3.80
CA VAL A 85 4.03 4.13 -2.51
C VAL A 85 5.44 4.69 -2.58
N GLU A 86 5.73 5.61 -1.68
CA GLU A 86 7.09 6.14 -1.50
C GLU A 86 7.64 5.62 -0.18
N LEU A 87 8.71 4.84 -0.23
CA LEU A 87 9.36 4.31 0.96
C LEU A 87 10.33 5.36 1.51
N LEU A 88 9.94 6.00 2.62
CA LEU A 88 10.70 7.10 3.20
C LEU A 88 11.83 6.59 4.10
N ASP A 89 11.56 5.57 4.92
CA ASP A 89 12.54 5.08 5.90
C ASP A 89 12.14 3.70 6.44
N ILE A 90 13.11 3.04 7.03
CA ILE A 90 12.91 1.86 7.87
C ILE A 90 13.08 2.33 9.32
N VAL A 91 12.05 2.15 10.13
CA VAL A 91 12.00 2.73 11.48
C VAL A 91 12.07 1.69 12.60
#